data_f1b0de05f490220803241ff99090dc8e
#
_entry.id   f1b0de05f490220803241ff99090dc8e
#
_cell.length_a   1.000
_cell.length_b   1.000
_cell.length_c   1.000
_cell.angle_alpha   90.00
_cell.angle_beta   90.00
_cell.angle_gamma   90.00
#
_symmetry.space_group_name_H-M   'P 1'
#
loop_
_entity.id
_entity.type
_entity.pdbx_description
1 polymer ?
#
loop_
_entity_poly.entity_id
_entity_poly.type
_entity_poly.pdbx_seq_one_letter_code
_entity_poly.pdbx_strand_id
1 'polypeptide(L)'
;MIQVEQLSFGFTAKDLYKDISFTLEAGQHCALIGSNGTGKSTLAEILIHPEEYLYDGKIVRDESCRIGYASQFSVGDKFQDRTAFEFLSERFTSLQKDIEAVCAAMTETEDLDALYEQYQQLLDQNEAMDGDHYESKIRKSLAVAGMNDLAETKLADISGGEYKMLQIMREMLLAPDLLVLDEPDVFLDFGNLGGLA
;
A
#
# COMPACT_ATOMS: atom_id res chain seq x y z
N MET A 1 10.75 -11.97 -1.29
CA MET A 1 10.85 -12.53 -2.66
C MET A 1 9.46 -12.98 -3.10
N ILE A 2 9.03 -12.63 -4.33
CA ILE A 2 7.80 -13.14 -4.94
C ILE A 2 8.20 -13.89 -6.21
N GLN A 3 7.75 -15.12 -6.35
CA GLN A 3 8.02 -15.96 -7.51
C GLN A 3 6.71 -16.33 -8.19
N VAL A 4 6.63 -16.09 -9.49
CA VAL A 4 5.51 -16.43 -10.35
C VAL A 4 5.96 -17.51 -11.32
N GLU A 5 5.23 -18.63 -11.36
CA GLU A 5 5.55 -19.79 -12.18
C GLU A 5 4.36 -20.13 -13.07
N GLN A 6 4.58 -20.09 -14.39
CA GLN A 6 3.64 -20.52 -15.42
C GLN A 6 2.24 -19.89 -15.27
N LEU A 7 2.17 -18.62 -14.83
CA LEU A 7 0.91 -17.92 -14.66
C LEU A 7 0.20 -17.74 -15.99
N SER A 8 -1.02 -18.24 -16.06
CA SER A 8 -1.94 -18.02 -17.18
C SER A 8 -3.26 -17.50 -16.64
N PHE A 9 -3.75 -16.41 -17.21
CA PHE A 9 -5.00 -15.77 -16.82
C PHE A 9 -5.68 -15.10 -18.01
N GLY A 10 -7.00 -15.17 -18.05
CA GLY A 10 -7.81 -14.49 -19.05
C GLY A 10 -9.25 -14.31 -18.57
N PHE A 11 -9.93 -13.34 -19.14
CA PHE A 11 -11.39 -13.24 -19.02
C PHE A 11 -12.04 -14.14 -20.06
N THR A 12 -13.32 -14.48 -19.88
CA THR A 12 -14.10 -15.45 -20.68
C THR A 12 -13.95 -15.30 -22.21
N ALA A 13 -13.54 -14.14 -22.70
CA ALA A 13 -13.41 -13.84 -24.13
C ALA A 13 -11.98 -13.52 -24.60
N LYS A 14 -10.99 -13.45 -23.68
CA LYS A 14 -9.64 -13.00 -24.03
C LYS A 14 -8.60 -13.47 -23.00
N ASP A 15 -7.61 -14.24 -23.45
CA ASP A 15 -6.41 -14.52 -22.68
C ASP A 15 -5.59 -13.24 -22.52
N LEU A 16 -5.23 -12.90 -21.30
CA LEU A 16 -4.33 -11.78 -20.98
C LEU A 16 -2.88 -12.22 -20.87
N TYR A 17 -2.65 -13.33 -20.16
CA TYR A 17 -1.31 -13.91 -19.97
C TYR A 17 -1.36 -15.39 -20.29
N LYS A 18 -0.25 -15.91 -20.78
CA LYS A 18 -0.08 -17.32 -21.04
C LYS A 18 1.34 -17.73 -20.65
N ASP A 19 1.43 -18.63 -19.66
CA ASP A 19 2.67 -19.27 -19.22
C ASP A 19 3.80 -18.26 -18.88
N ILE A 20 3.45 -17.16 -18.16
CA ILE A 20 4.43 -16.18 -17.74
C ILE A 20 5.10 -16.62 -16.44
N SER A 21 6.41 -16.46 -16.37
CA SER A 21 7.20 -16.77 -15.17
C SER A 21 8.21 -15.67 -14.93
N PHE A 22 8.31 -15.21 -13.68
CA PHE A 22 9.29 -14.21 -13.27
C PHE A 22 9.47 -14.25 -11.75
N THR A 23 10.53 -13.59 -11.27
CA THR A 23 10.81 -13.45 -9.84
C THR A 23 11.06 -11.97 -9.52
N LEU A 24 10.52 -11.52 -8.40
CA LEU A 24 10.80 -10.21 -7.80
C LEU A 24 11.64 -10.43 -6.54
N GLU A 25 12.86 -9.92 -6.54
CA GLU A 25 13.77 -10.03 -5.40
C GLU A 25 13.79 -8.74 -4.57
N ALA A 26 14.23 -8.83 -3.32
CA ALA A 26 14.38 -7.68 -2.46
C ALA A 26 15.35 -6.64 -3.06
N GLY A 27 14.98 -5.38 -3.01
CA GLY A 27 15.77 -4.26 -3.55
C GLY A 27 15.72 -4.09 -5.06
N GLN A 28 14.95 -4.91 -5.78
CA GLN A 28 14.74 -4.73 -7.22
C GLN A 28 13.70 -3.65 -7.52
N HIS A 29 13.97 -2.86 -8.57
CA HIS A 29 13.00 -1.99 -9.21
C HIS A 29 12.61 -2.59 -10.55
N CYS A 30 11.33 -2.94 -10.71
CA CYS A 30 10.81 -3.55 -11.93
C CYS A 30 9.75 -2.65 -12.56
N ALA A 31 9.82 -2.50 -13.90
CA ALA A 31 8.79 -1.79 -14.64
C ALA A 31 8.00 -2.76 -15.52
N LEU A 32 6.67 -2.75 -15.37
CA LEU A 32 5.74 -3.48 -16.24
C LEU A 32 5.26 -2.55 -17.35
N ILE A 33 5.74 -2.77 -18.56
CA ILE A 33 5.49 -1.91 -19.72
C ILE A 33 4.55 -2.62 -20.70
N GLY A 34 3.62 -1.89 -21.25
CA GLY A 34 2.67 -2.39 -22.27
C GLY A 34 1.57 -1.39 -22.58
N SER A 35 0.87 -1.59 -23.70
CA SER A 35 -0.28 -0.75 -24.09
C SER A 35 -1.42 -0.84 -23.08
N ASN A 36 -2.36 0.13 -23.15
CA ASN A 36 -3.57 0.07 -22.31
C ASN A 36 -4.41 -1.17 -22.67
N GLY A 37 -4.99 -1.80 -21.67
CA GLY A 37 -5.81 -3.02 -21.84
C GLY A 37 -5.01 -4.31 -22.03
N THR A 38 -3.69 -4.33 -21.84
CA THR A 38 -2.87 -5.55 -21.86
C THR A 38 -2.87 -6.31 -20.54
N GLY A 39 -3.52 -5.77 -19.50
CA GLY A 39 -3.68 -6.44 -18.22
C GLY A 39 -2.66 -6.05 -17.16
N LYS A 40 -1.91 -4.95 -17.30
CA LYS A 40 -0.91 -4.52 -16.30
C LYS A 40 -1.48 -4.41 -14.89
N SER A 41 -2.59 -3.68 -14.74
CA SER A 41 -3.28 -3.54 -13.44
C SER A 41 -3.82 -4.88 -12.94
N THR A 42 -4.34 -5.73 -13.85
CA THR A 42 -4.83 -7.06 -13.48
C THR A 42 -3.70 -7.96 -12.96
N LEU A 43 -2.48 -7.89 -13.55
CA LEU A 43 -1.33 -8.63 -13.02
C LEU A 43 -0.95 -8.12 -11.63
N ALA A 44 -0.94 -6.80 -11.43
CA ALA A 44 -0.70 -6.19 -10.12
C ALA A 44 -1.72 -6.71 -9.09
N GLU A 45 -3.00 -6.69 -9.40
CA GLU A 45 -4.07 -7.17 -8.53
C GLU A 45 -3.95 -8.68 -8.22
N ILE A 46 -3.63 -9.53 -9.22
CA ILE A 46 -3.39 -10.96 -9.00
C ILE A 46 -2.19 -11.19 -8.05
N LEU A 47 -1.14 -10.37 -8.13
CA LEU A 47 -0.01 -10.46 -7.21
C LEU A 47 -0.37 -10.04 -5.78
N ILE A 48 -1.29 -9.09 -5.63
CA ILE A 48 -1.72 -8.54 -4.34
C ILE A 48 -2.76 -9.45 -3.69
N HIS A 49 -3.79 -9.84 -4.46
CA HIS A 49 -4.97 -10.60 -4.03
C HIS A 49 -5.14 -11.88 -4.86
N PRO A 50 -4.17 -12.82 -4.83
CA PRO A 50 -4.23 -14.04 -5.65
C PRO A 50 -5.49 -14.88 -5.37
N GLU A 51 -6.04 -14.80 -4.17
CA GLU A 51 -7.25 -15.50 -3.73
C GLU A 51 -8.54 -15.02 -4.42
N GLU A 52 -8.52 -13.81 -4.98
CA GLU A 52 -9.68 -13.24 -5.68
C GLU A 52 -9.75 -13.63 -7.15
N TYR A 53 -8.71 -14.28 -7.68
CA TYR A 53 -8.57 -14.57 -9.11
C TYR A 53 -8.45 -16.07 -9.37
N LEU A 54 -9.15 -16.53 -10.39
CA LEU A 54 -9.00 -17.91 -10.89
C LEU A 54 -7.96 -17.92 -12.00
N TYR A 55 -6.74 -18.39 -11.71
CA TYR A 55 -5.62 -18.47 -12.65
C TYR A 55 -4.98 -19.85 -12.63
N ASP A 56 -4.29 -20.22 -13.72
CA ASP A 56 -3.42 -21.38 -13.78
C ASP A 56 -1.97 -20.97 -13.43
N GLY A 57 -1.20 -21.89 -12.88
CA GLY A 57 0.17 -21.64 -12.44
C GLY A 57 0.29 -21.46 -10.94
N LYS A 58 1.38 -20.84 -10.48
CA LYS A 58 1.67 -20.71 -9.05
C LYS A 58 2.29 -19.34 -8.74
N ILE A 59 1.82 -18.75 -7.64
CA ILE A 59 2.44 -17.57 -7.02
C ILE A 59 2.94 -17.99 -5.65
N VAL A 60 4.24 -17.83 -5.41
CA VAL A 60 4.90 -18.12 -4.14
C VAL A 60 5.37 -16.81 -3.54
N ARG A 61 4.88 -16.49 -2.37
CA ARG A 61 5.34 -15.36 -1.56
C ARG A 61 5.36 -15.76 -0.08
N ASP A 62 6.17 -15.08 0.71
CA ASP A 62 6.12 -15.21 2.15
C ASP A 62 4.76 -14.69 2.65
N GLU A 63 4.14 -15.40 3.58
CA GLU A 63 2.84 -14.99 4.17
C GLU A 63 2.95 -13.66 4.92
N SER A 64 4.14 -13.35 5.46
CA SER A 64 4.43 -12.09 6.14
C SER A 64 4.73 -10.93 5.17
N CYS A 65 4.81 -11.17 3.86
CA CYS A 65 5.13 -10.15 2.86
C CYS A 65 4.04 -9.09 2.79
N ARG A 66 4.37 -7.87 3.22
CA ARG A 66 3.49 -6.71 3.19
C ARG A 66 3.56 -6.05 1.83
N ILE A 67 2.42 -5.89 1.18
CA ILE A 67 2.33 -5.25 -0.12
C ILE A 67 1.61 -3.91 0.02
N GLY A 68 2.27 -2.83 -0.38
CA GLY A 68 1.66 -1.52 -0.57
C GLY A 68 1.19 -1.36 -2.02
N TYR A 69 0.01 -0.81 -2.23
CA TYR A 69 -0.54 -0.60 -3.57
C TYR A 69 -1.10 0.81 -3.75
N ALA A 70 -0.44 1.58 -4.59
CA ALA A 70 -0.95 2.87 -5.03
C ALA A 70 -1.64 2.71 -6.39
N SER A 71 -2.97 2.54 -6.38
CA SER A 71 -3.80 2.33 -7.56
C SER A 71 -3.90 3.58 -8.43
N GLN A 72 -4.28 3.39 -9.70
CA GLN A 72 -4.49 4.48 -10.65
C GLN A 72 -5.56 5.49 -10.18
N PHE A 73 -6.63 5.01 -9.53
CA PHE A 73 -7.77 5.82 -9.11
C PHE A 73 -8.21 5.53 -7.68
N SER A 74 -8.01 6.48 -6.79
CA SER A 74 -8.67 6.56 -5.49
C SER A 74 -9.35 7.92 -5.33
N VAL A 75 -10.24 8.26 -6.27
CA VAL A 75 -10.91 9.57 -6.29
C VAL A 75 -11.85 9.74 -5.09
N GLY A 76 -12.34 8.62 -4.52
CA GLY A 76 -13.27 8.66 -3.38
C GLY A 76 -12.71 9.34 -2.14
N ASP A 77 -11.43 9.15 -1.86
CA ASP A 77 -10.78 9.72 -0.67
C ASP A 77 -10.57 11.24 -0.77
N LYS A 78 -10.41 11.76 -1.99
CA LYS A 78 -10.17 13.20 -2.22
C LYS A 78 -11.35 14.09 -1.78
N PHE A 79 -12.54 13.52 -1.72
CA PHE A 79 -13.74 14.26 -1.33
C PHE A 79 -14.05 14.21 0.16
N GLN A 80 -13.22 13.54 0.96
CA GLN A 80 -13.40 13.50 2.40
C GLN A 80 -12.91 14.81 3.02
N ASP A 81 -13.65 15.30 4.03
CA ASP A 81 -13.31 16.50 4.80
C ASP A 81 -12.22 16.17 5.85
N ARG A 82 -11.03 15.80 5.34
CA ARG A 82 -9.85 15.50 6.14
C ARG A 82 -8.59 16.14 5.55
N THR A 83 -7.61 16.40 6.39
CA THR A 83 -6.33 16.96 6.00
C THR A 83 -5.40 15.90 5.40
N ALA A 84 -4.31 16.35 4.73
CA ALA A 84 -3.27 15.46 4.25
C ALA A 84 -2.61 14.68 5.40
N PHE A 85 -2.40 15.31 6.55
CA PHE A 85 -1.84 14.65 7.71
C PHE A 85 -2.76 13.55 8.24
N GLU A 86 -4.05 13.82 8.38
CA GLU A 86 -5.05 12.83 8.78
C GLU A 86 -5.13 11.65 7.80
N PHE A 87 -5.03 11.92 6.50
CA PHE A 87 -4.98 10.89 5.47
C PHE A 87 -3.76 9.97 5.60
N LEU A 88 -2.58 10.55 5.84
CA LEU A 88 -1.33 9.81 5.99
C LEU A 88 -1.27 9.05 7.32
N SER A 89 -1.92 9.57 8.38
CA SER A 89 -1.90 8.98 9.72
C SER A 89 -2.98 7.93 9.96
N GLU A 90 -3.97 7.80 9.07
CA GLU A 90 -5.17 6.97 9.24
C GLU A 90 -4.85 5.53 9.71
N ARG A 91 -3.93 4.86 9.04
CA ARG A 91 -3.58 3.47 9.38
C ARG A 91 -2.92 3.35 10.75
N PHE A 92 -2.06 4.32 11.11
CA PHE A 92 -1.41 4.35 12.42
C PHE A 92 -2.42 4.60 13.55
N THR A 93 -3.28 5.58 13.37
CA THR A 93 -4.32 5.90 14.36
C THR A 93 -5.37 4.79 14.49
N SER A 94 -5.69 4.07 13.41
CA SER A 94 -6.54 2.89 13.47
C SER A 94 -5.88 1.78 14.27
N LEU A 95 -4.62 1.47 13.99
CA LEU A 95 -3.88 0.43 14.72
C LEU A 95 -3.75 0.73 16.21
N GLN A 96 -3.51 1.99 16.59
CA GLN A 96 -3.48 2.41 17.99
C GLN A 96 -4.83 2.17 18.67
N LYS A 97 -5.94 2.49 18.01
CA LYS A 97 -7.29 2.21 18.53
C LYS A 97 -7.56 0.71 18.68
N ASP A 98 -7.09 -0.10 17.73
CA ASP A 98 -7.23 -1.56 17.81
C ASP A 98 -6.45 -2.11 19.00
N ILE A 99 -5.23 -1.62 19.25
CA ILE A 99 -4.42 -1.97 20.43
C ILE A 99 -5.14 -1.57 21.73
N GLU A 100 -5.65 -0.34 21.81
CA GLU A 100 -6.40 0.15 22.98
C GLU A 100 -7.65 -0.70 23.21
N ALA A 101 -8.39 -1.06 22.16
CA ALA A 101 -9.59 -1.89 22.25
C ALA A 101 -9.29 -3.29 22.79
N VAL A 102 -8.22 -3.94 22.32
CA VAL A 102 -7.80 -5.24 22.84
C VAL A 102 -7.33 -5.15 24.29
N CYS A 103 -6.58 -4.11 24.66
CA CYS A 103 -6.19 -3.85 26.06
C CYS A 103 -7.41 -3.69 26.97
N ALA A 104 -8.45 -2.96 26.52
CA ALA A 104 -9.67 -2.79 27.28
C ALA A 104 -10.42 -4.13 27.44
N ALA A 105 -10.54 -4.92 26.36
CA ALA A 105 -11.18 -6.23 26.41
C ALA A 105 -10.48 -7.20 27.37
N MET A 106 -9.16 -7.15 27.48
CA MET A 106 -8.39 -7.96 28.43
C MET A 106 -8.74 -7.68 29.90
N THR A 107 -9.28 -6.51 30.21
CA THR A 107 -9.71 -6.17 31.59
C THR A 107 -11.09 -6.74 31.94
N GLU A 108 -11.85 -7.20 30.94
CA GLU A 108 -13.24 -7.63 31.09
C GLU A 108 -13.44 -9.15 31.04
N THR A 109 -12.38 -9.92 30.72
CA THR A 109 -12.47 -11.39 30.58
C THR A 109 -11.37 -12.12 31.35
N GLU A 110 -11.65 -13.37 31.77
CA GLU A 110 -10.67 -14.26 32.35
C GLU A 110 -9.97 -15.13 31.29
N ASP A 111 -10.57 -15.29 30.10
CA ASP A 111 -9.96 -16.02 28.98
C ASP A 111 -9.12 -15.05 28.14
N LEU A 112 -7.84 -15.01 28.44
CA LEU A 112 -6.89 -14.06 27.88
C LEU A 112 -6.10 -14.57 26.66
N ASP A 113 -6.09 -15.90 26.40
CA ASP A 113 -5.15 -16.48 25.45
C ASP A 113 -5.31 -15.90 24.03
N ALA A 114 -6.54 -15.88 23.51
CA ALA A 114 -6.81 -15.34 22.17
C ALA A 114 -6.57 -13.81 22.09
N LEU A 115 -6.92 -13.07 23.14
CA LEU A 115 -6.69 -11.62 23.20
C LEU A 115 -5.19 -11.30 23.29
N TYR A 116 -4.43 -12.13 24.00
CA TYR A 116 -2.99 -11.94 24.09
C TYR A 116 -2.29 -12.18 22.73
N GLU A 117 -2.69 -13.21 22.00
CA GLU A 117 -2.20 -13.45 20.64
C GLU A 117 -2.53 -12.27 19.70
N GLN A 118 -3.77 -11.78 19.76
CA GLN A 118 -4.18 -10.62 18.98
C GLN A 118 -3.38 -9.36 19.36
N TYR A 119 -3.18 -9.12 20.65
CA TYR A 119 -2.37 -8.00 21.13
C TYR A 119 -0.94 -8.06 20.61
N GLN A 120 -0.30 -9.24 20.66
CA GLN A 120 1.06 -9.41 20.14
C GLN A 120 1.12 -9.14 18.63
N GLN A 121 0.16 -9.64 17.85
CA GLN A 121 0.09 -9.37 16.41
C GLN A 121 -0.03 -7.86 16.08
N LEU A 122 -0.84 -7.13 16.87
CA LEU A 122 -0.99 -5.68 16.68
C LEU A 122 0.29 -4.93 17.07
N LEU A 123 0.99 -5.35 18.13
CA LEU A 123 2.27 -4.77 18.51
C LEU A 123 3.35 -5.03 17.45
N ASP A 124 3.44 -6.24 16.92
CA ASP A 124 4.37 -6.59 15.84
C ASP A 124 4.11 -5.73 14.58
N GLN A 125 2.83 -5.48 14.24
CA GLN A 125 2.47 -4.58 13.16
C GLN A 125 2.90 -3.13 13.46
N ASN A 126 2.69 -2.65 14.68
CA ASN A 126 3.08 -1.31 15.09
C ASN A 126 4.61 -1.12 15.02
N GLU A 127 5.37 -2.10 15.53
CA GLU A 127 6.83 -2.09 15.46
C GLU A 127 7.32 -2.12 14.00
N ALA A 128 6.76 -3.01 13.18
CA ALA A 128 7.14 -3.15 11.78
C ALA A 128 6.95 -1.87 10.96
N MET A 129 5.99 -1.01 11.35
CA MET A 129 5.73 0.29 10.72
C MET A 129 6.43 1.45 11.42
N ASP A 130 7.16 1.22 12.53
CA ASP A 130 7.66 2.28 13.44
C ASP A 130 6.53 3.24 13.84
N GLY A 131 5.42 2.64 14.29
CA GLY A 131 4.17 3.35 14.52
C GLY A 131 4.23 4.34 15.68
N ASP A 132 5.12 4.14 16.65
CA ASP A 132 5.30 5.07 17.77
C ASP A 132 5.86 6.44 17.34
N HIS A 133 6.51 6.49 16.16
CA HIS A 133 7.11 7.70 15.62
C HIS A 133 6.39 8.19 14.33
N TYR A 134 5.17 7.72 14.06
CA TYR A 134 4.48 8.00 12.79
C TYR A 134 4.35 9.49 12.47
N GLU A 135 4.08 10.34 13.47
CA GLU A 135 3.94 11.78 13.24
C GLU A 135 5.22 12.40 12.68
N SER A 136 6.37 12.06 13.28
CA SER A 136 7.67 12.55 12.82
C SER A 136 8.03 12.00 11.45
N LYS A 137 7.68 10.74 11.16
CA LYS A 137 7.85 10.12 9.83
C LYS A 137 7.03 10.82 8.77
N ILE A 138 5.76 11.10 9.05
CA ILE A 138 4.87 11.82 8.13
C ILE A 138 5.44 13.22 7.83
N ARG A 139 5.78 13.98 8.86
CA ARG A 139 6.34 15.34 8.69
C ARG A 139 7.65 15.32 7.91
N LYS A 140 8.54 14.38 8.19
CA LYS A 140 9.78 14.18 7.45
C LYS A 140 9.52 13.82 5.98
N SER A 141 8.58 12.93 5.70
CA SER A 141 8.22 12.51 4.34
C SER A 141 7.65 13.68 3.53
N LEU A 142 6.75 14.47 4.13
CA LEU A 142 6.23 15.70 3.52
C LEU A 142 7.35 16.71 3.24
N ALA A 143 8.32 16.85 4.17
CA ALA A 143 9.47 17.74 3.99
C ALA A 143 10.34 17.33 2.81
N VAL A 144 10.66 16.04 2.70
CA VAL A 144 11.47 15.49 1.60
C VAL A 144 10.77 15.69 0.25
N ALA A 145 9.44 15.55 0.22
CA ALA A 145 8.64 15.79 -0.99
C ALA A 145 8.41 17.28 -1.31
N GLY A 146 8.89 18.22 -0.46
CA GLY A 146 8.61 19.65 -0.63
C GLY A 146 7.16 20.06 -0.37
N MET A 147 6.41 19.23 0.41
CA MET A 147 4.98 19.34 0.64
C MET A 147 4.63 19.72 2.09
N ASN A 148 5.56 20.38 2.82
CA ASN A 148 5.36 20.71 4.24
C ASN A 148 4.07 21.49 4.52
N ASP A 149 3.75 22.43 3.63
CA ASP A 149 2.61 23.35 3.79
C ASP A 149 1.27 22.63 3.59
N LEU A 150 1.29 21.41 3.05
CA LEU A 150 0.09 20.64 2.77
C LEU A 150 -0.42 19.83 3.98
N ALA A 151 0.37 19.67 5.03
CA ALA A 151 0.00 18.82 6.17
C ALA A 151 -1.42 19.13 6.70
N GLU A 152 -1.74 20.40 6.88
CA GLU A 152 -3.03 20.85 7.40
C GLU A 152 -4.03 21.25 6.28
N THR A 153 -3.66 21.02 5.01
CA THR A 153 -4.51 21.33 3.87
C THR A 153 -5.52 20.19 3.66
N LYS A 154 -6.77 20.52 3.41
CA LYS A 154 -7.83 19.54 3.11
C LYS A 154 -7.54 18.84 1.79
N LEU A 155 -7.81 17.55 1.70
CA LEU A 155 -7.60 16.77 0.49
C LEU A 155 -8.36 17.34 -0.72
N ALA A 156 -9.52 17.96 -0.49
CA ALA A 156 -10.31 18.59 -1.54
C ALA A 156 -9.60 19.77 -2.22
N ASP A 157 -8.70 20.45 -1.49
CA ASP A 157 -7.97 21.64 -1.94
C ASP A 157 -6.59 21.29 -2.54
N ILE A 158 -6.18 20.01 -2.46
CA ILE A 158 -4.89 19.52 -2.96
C ILE A 158 -5.00 19.22 -4.47
N SER A 159 -3.97 19.54 -5.24
CA SER A 159 -3.92 19.22 -6.68
C SER A 159 -3.91 17.70 -6.93
N GLY A 160 -4.24 17.27 -8.16
CA GLY A 160 -4.23 15.84 -8.52
C GLY A 160 -2.86 15.18 -8.38
N GLY A 161 -1.80 15.90 -8.76
CA GLY A 161 -0.41 15.42 -8.63
C GLY A 161 0.04 15.29 -7.18
N GLU A 162 -0.21 16.31 -6.37
CA GLU A 162 0.09 16.26 -4.92
C GLU A 162 -0.70 15.15 -4.22
N TYR A 163 -1.98 14.97 -4.56
CA TYR A 163 -2.78 13.89 -4.01
C TYR A 163 -2.22 12.50 -4.38
N LYS A 164 -1.76 12.32 -5.62
CA LYS A 164 -1.10 11.08 -6.05
C LYS A 164 0.19 10.83 -5.25
N MET A 165 0.98 11.87 -5.00
CA MET A 165 2.17 11.79 -4.14
C MET A 165 1.81 11.40 -2.71
N LEU A 166 0.72 11.95 -2.15
CA LEU A 166 0.24 11.53 -0.82
C LEU A 166 -0.19 10.07 -0.79
N GLN A 167 -0.84 9.55 -1.84
CA GLN A 167 -1.20 8.14 -1.93
C GLN A 167 0.03 7.23 -1.93
N ILE A 168 1.04 7.55 -2.73
CA ILE A 168 2.31 6.82 -2.75
C ILE A 168 2.99 6.89 -1.37
N MET A 169 3.07 8.09 -0.79
CA MET A 169 3.67 8.32 0.51
C MET A 169 2.96 7.52 1.61
N ARG A 170 1.62 7.45 1.59
CA ARG A 170 0.83 6.64 2.53
C ARG A 170 1.27 5.18 2.52
N GLU A 171 1.38 4.59 1.32
CA GLU A 171 1.82 3.20 1.20
C GLU A 171 3.29 3.02 1.66
N MET A 172 4.18 3.94 1.31
CA MET A 172 5.58 3.88 1.74
C MET A 172 5.76 4.01 3.25
N LEU A 173 4.94 4.81 3.92
CA LEU A 173 4.97 5.00 5.38
C LEU A 173 4.68 3.71 6.15
N LEU A 174 3.94 2.78 5.55
CA LEU A 174 3.63 1.46 6.12
C LEU A 174 4.80 0.46 5.99
N ALA A 175 5.94 0.90 5.45
CA ALA A 175 7.14 0.09 5.23
C ALA A 175 6.85 -1.26 4.53
N PRO A 176 6.27 -1.26 3.33
CA PRO A 176 5.95 -2.48 2.60
C PRO A 176 7.22 -3.18 2.11
N ASP A 177 7.16 -4.52 2.01
CA ASP A 177 8.23 -5.34 1.43
C ASP A 177 8.20 -5.29 -0.11
N LEU A 178 7.01 -5.07 -0.69
CA LEU A 178 6.78 -4.76 -2.10
C LEU A 178 5.86 -3.54 -2.21
N LEU A 179 6.28 -2.54 -2.97
CA LEU A 179 5.43 -1.42 -3.36
C LEU A 179 5.05 -1.54 -4.84
N VAL A 180 3.76 -1.62 -5.10
CA VAL A 180 3.20 -1.65 -6.46
C VAL A 180 2.59 -0.30 -6.77
N LEU A 181 3.06 0.32 -7.86
CA LEU A 181 2.56 1.61 -8.35
C LEU A 181 1.90 1.39 -9.72
N ASP A 182 0.60 1.65 -9.80
CA ASP A 182 -0.14 1.55 -11.06
C ASP A 182 -0.30 2.95 -11.68
N GLU A 183 0.32 3.14 -12.86
CA GLU A 183 0.36 4.40 -13.62
C GLU A 183 0.74 5.63 -12.74
N PRO A 184 1.91 5.61 -12.08
CA PRO A 184 2.30 6.67 -11.14
C PRO A 184 2.56 8.02 -11.81
N ASP A 185 2.75 8.06 -13.11
CA ASP A 185 3.11 9.23 -13.93
C ASP A 185 1.92 10.03 -14.46
N VAL A 186 0.70 9.53 -14.38
CA VAL A 186 -0.50 10.17 -14.97
C VAL A 186 -0.74 11.59 -14.44
N PHE A 187 -0.24 11.92 -13.23
CA PHE A 187 -0.44 13.22 -12.59
C PHE A 187 0.87 13.86 -12.12
N LEU A 188 2.02 13.22 -12.36
CA LEU A 188 3.32 13.77 -11.96
C LEU A 188 3.87 14.63 -13.10
N ASP A 189 4.03 15.93 -12.85
CA ASP A 189 4.79 16.79 -13.74
C ASP A 189 6.28 16.39 -13.66
N PHE A 190 6.94 16.16 -14.79
CA PHE A 190 8.32 15.67 -14.87
C PHE A 190 9.32 16.53 -14.07
N GLY A 191 8.94 17.76 -13.70
CA GLY A 191 9.73 18.63 -12.83
C GLY A 191 9.90 18.11 -11.39
N ASN A 192 8.98 17.29 -10.90
CA ASN A 192 8.96 16.79 -9.50
C ASN A 192 9.58 15.39 -9.32
N LEU A 193 9.95 14.70 -10.40
CA LEU A 193 10.52 13.35 -10.34
C LEU A 193 11.98 13.31 -9.82
N GLY A 194 12.64 14.45 -9.70
CA GLY A 194 14.03 14.54 -9.20
C GLY A 194 14.20 14.18 -7.72
N GLY A 195 13.15 13.97 -6.96
CA GLY A 195 13.15 13.66 -5.53
C GLY A 195 12.90 12.19 -5.17
N LEU A 196 12.68 11.31 -6.16
CA LEU A 196 12.37 9.88 -5.95
C LEU A 196 13.56 8.93 -6.23
N ALA A 197 14.78 9.47 -6.45
CA ALA A 197 15.99 8.70 -6.70
C ALA A 197 16.85 8.54 -5.44
#